data_46b040b8ddf48a16c1f21a7c1b96e65d
#
_entry.id   46b040b8ddf48a16c1f21a7c1b96e65d
#
_cell.length_a   1.000
_cell.length_b   1.000
_cell.length_c   1.000
_cell.angle_alpha   90.00
_cell.angle_beta   90.00
_cell.angle_gamma   90.00
#
_symmetry.space_group_name_H-M   'P 1'
#
loop_
_entity.id
_entity.type
_entity.pdbx_description
1 polymer ?
#
loop_
_entity_poly.entity_id
_entity_poly.type
_entity_poly.pdbx_seq_one_letter_code
_entity_poly.pdbx_strand_id
1 'polypeptide(L)'
;MKRMIVITGILVFLGITGFGQQKQFKDLVGRWEIVSEQTDSASLEIIDSSTIILSFMGEKKKIIDYKIDFQRSPIWFDFSTTGDSSSVVLVKSLLEIMNDNMIKWQLFVDEDRTDHFSSTKGELYYLRKAKPANSNAIVIN
;
A
#
# COMPACT_ATOMS: atom_id res chain seq x y z
N MET A 1 13.81 66.16 24.91
CA MET A 1 12.97 65.33 23.99
C MET A 1 13.60 63.95 23.86
N LYS A 2 13.07 62.99 24.57
CA LYS A 2 13.54 61.59 24.46
C LYS A 2 12.75 60.91 23.37
N ARG A 3 13.43 60.51 22.28
CA ARG A 3 12.84 59.72 21.24
C ARG A 3 12.86 58.26 21.70
N MET A 4 11.69 57.70 22.02
CA MET A 4 11.49 56.27 22.24
C MET A 4 11.50 55.57 20.88
N ILE A 5 12.51 54.76 20.65
CA ILE A 5 12.56 53.85 19.50
C ILE A 5 11.80 52.58 19.91
N VAL A 6 10.61 52.40 19.36
CA VAL A 6 9.85 51.17 19.50
C VAL A 6 10.40 50.20 18.46
N ILE A 7 11.18 49.23 18.92
CA ILE A 7 11.62 48.12 18.09
C ILE A 7 10.47 47.09 18.07
N THR A 8 9.68 47.15 17.02
CA THR A 8 8.67 46.12 16.74
C THR A 8 9.37 44.87 16.26
N GLY A 9 9.58 43.92 17.16
CA GLY A 9 10.09 42.59 16.80
C GLY A 9 9.05 41.85 15.98
N ILE A 10 9.28 41.74 14.68
CA ILE A 10 8.51 40.84 13.81
C ILE A 10 8.95 39.43 14.13
N LEU A 11 8.14 38.73 14.90
CA LEU A 11 8.28 37.29 15.16
C LEU A 11 7.84 36.57 13.89
N VAL A 12 8.78 36.23 13.02
CA VAL A 12 8.53 35.36 11.88
C VAL A 12 8.32 33.95 12.42
N PHE A 13 7.07 33.59 12.60
CA PHE A 13 6.69 32.19 12.79
C PHE A 13 6.96 31.45 11.47
N LEU A 14 8.16 30.89 11.35
CA LEU A 14 8.43 29.84 10.37
C LEU A 14 7.60 28.60 10.79
N GLY A 15 6.37 28.57 10.32
CA GLY A 15 5.57 27.36 10.37
C GLY A 15 6.30 26.27 9.58
N ILE A 16 7.01 25.41 10.30
CA ILE A 16 7.49 24.16 9.74
C ILE A 16 6.24 23.33 9.49
N THR A 17 5.60 23.54 8.32
CA THR A 17 4.65 22.57 7.81
C THR A 17 5.46 21.32 7.52
N GLY A 18 5.41 20.37 8.46
CA GLY A 18 5.93 19.03 8.21
C GLY A 18 5.16 18.47 7.01
N PHE A 19 5.74 18.61 5.84
CA PHE A 19 5.26 17.89 4.67
C PHE A 19 5.49 16.41 4.94
N GLY A 20 4.48 15.75 5.50
CA GLY A 20 4.44 14.31 5.53
C GLY A 20 4.70 13.83 4.11
N GLN A 21 5.73 13.01 3.91
CA GLN A 21 6.14 12.55 2.59
C GLN A 21 4.96 11.79 1.97
N GLN A 22 4.39 12.31 0.86
CA GLN A 22 3.28 11.69 0.17
C GLN A 22 3.71 10.31 -0.31
N LYS A 23 2.92 9.28 0.00
CA LYS A 23 3.14 7.92 -0.46
C LYS A 23 3.00 7.85 -1.98
N GLN A 24 3.84 7.04 -2.60
CA GLN A 24 3.95 6.89 -4.04
C GLN A 24 4.00 5.41 -4.43
N PHE A 25 3.80 5.12 -5.70
CA PHE A 25 3.85 3.75 -6.23
C PHE A 25 5.15 3.00 -5.86
N LYS A 26 6.30 3.68 -5.89
CA LYS A 26 7.59 3.11 -5.50
C LYS A 26 7.62 2.53 -4.08
N ASP A 27 6.77 3.06 -3.18
CA ASP A 27 6.70 2.59 -1.79
C ASP A 27 6.00 1.23 -1.68
N LEU A 28 5.25 0.83 -2.72
CA LEU A 28 4.56 -0.45 -2.82
C LEU A 28 5.37 -1.51 -3.58
N VAL A 29 6.41 -1.14 -4.31
CA VAL A 29 7.21 -2.08 -5.10
C VAL A 29 7.85 -3.12 -4.18
N GLY A 30 7.71 -4.37 -4.53
CA GLY A 30 8.23 -5.52 -3.79
C GLY A 30 7.22 -6.63 -3.64
N ARG A 31 7.60 -7.64 -2.89
CA ARG A 31 6.74 -8.77 -2.54
C ARG A 31 6.21 -8.60 -1.11
N TRP A 32 4.91 -8.71 -0.97
CA TRP A 32 4.20 -8.58 0.30
C TRP A 32 3.50 -9.89 0.61
N GLU A 33 3.74 -10.45 1.77
CA GLU A 33 3.20 -11.75 2.20
C GLU A 33 2.22 -11.55 3.36
N ILE A 34 1.10 -12.25 3.32
CA ILE A 34 0.10 -12.20 4.39
C ILE A 34 0.73 -12.67 5.69
N VAL A 35 0.52 -11.88 6.73
CA VAL A 35 0.84 -12.26 8.11
C VAL A 35 -0.29 -13.13 8.63
N SER A 36 -0.15 -14.44 8.53
CA SER A 36 -1.11 -15.43 9.00
C SER A 36 -0.39 -16.55 9.72
N GLU A 37 -1.03 -17.04 10.76
CA GLU A 37 -0.58 -18.28 11.45
C GLU A 37 -1.03 -19.55 10.70
N GLN A 38 -1.89 -19.41 9.71
CA GLN A 38 -2.37 -20.48 8.87
C GLN A 38 -1.49 -20.67 7.65
N THR A 39 -1.41 -21.89 7.18
CA THR A 39 -0.57 -22.35 6.06
C THR A 39 -0.96 -21.80 4.68
N ASP A 40 -2.02 -21.01 4.60
CA ASP A 40 -2.49 -20.44 3.35
C ASP A 40 -1.59 -19.26 2.94
N SER A 41 -0.62 -19.56 2.12
CA SER A 41 0.28 -18.56 1.59
C SER A 41 -0.43 -17.70 0.55
N ALA A 42 -0.59 -16.42 0.86
CA ALA A 42 -1.02 -15.45 -0.11
C ALA A 42 -0.01 -14.30 -0.17
N SER A 43 0.20 -13.77 -1.35
CA SER A 43 1.13 -12.66 -1.56
C SER A 43 0.65 -11.71 -2.65
N LEU A 44 1.07 -10.46 -2.50
CA LEU A 44 0.96 -9.42 -3.51
C LEU A 44 2.37 -9.06 -3.94
N GLU A 45 2.69 -9.22 -5.20
CA GLU A 45 4.00 -8.85 -5.76
C GLU A 45 3.82 -7.73 -6.77
N ILE A 46 4.42 -6.59 -6.47
CA ILE A 46 4.44 -5.42 -7.33
C ILE A 46 5.85 -5.28 -7.89
N ILE A 47 6.02 -5.66 -9.15
CA ILE A 47 7.32 -5.64 -9.82
C ILE A 47 7.56 -4.26 -10.39
N ASP A 48 6.59 -3.74 -11.13
CA ASP A 48 6.58 -2.41 -11.72
C ASP A 48 5.15 -1.96 -11.98
N SER A 49 4.96 -0.79 -12.58
CA SER A 49 3.64 -0.25 -12.91
C SER A 49 2.85 -1.08 -13.95
N SER A 50 3.49 -2.00 -14.62
CA SER A 50 2.86 -2.86 -15.63
C SER A 50 2.62 -4.28 -15.15
N THR A 51 3.24 -4.68 -14.03
CA THR A 51 3.25 -6.08 -13.59
C THR A 51 2.99 -6.17 -12.09
N ILE A 52 1.77 -6.57 -11.77
CA ILE A 52 1.32 -6.85 -10.39
C ILE A 52 0.74 -8.27 -10.38
N ILE A 53 1.18 -9.09 -9.44
CA ILE A 53 0.81 -10.51 -9.35
C ILE A 53 0.23 -10.77 -7.96
N LEU A 54 -0.95 -11.38 -7.94
CA LEU A 54 -1.55 -11.97 -6.76
C LEU A 54 -1.26 -13.47 -6.73
N SER A 55 -0.82 -13.97 -5.60
CA SER A 55 -0.73 -15.41 -5.37
C SER A 55 -1.65 -15.77 -4.21
N PHE A 56 -2.46 -16.79 -4.42
CA PHE A 56 -3.33 -17.31 -3.39
C PHE A 56 -3.43 -18.83 -3.53
N MET A 57 -3.18 -19.56 -2.45
CA MET A 57 -3.22 -21.03 -2.42
C MET A 57 -2.43 -21.69 -3.59
N GLY A 58 -1.26 -21.13 -3.92
CA GLY A 58 -0.41 -21.64 -5.01
C GLY A 58 -0.80 -21.18 -6.41
N GLU A 59 -1.95 -20.56 -6.60
CA GLU A 59 -2.34 -19.95 -7.86
C GLU A 59 -1.79 -18.53 -7.97
N LYS A 60 -1.21 -18.21 -9.13
CA LYS A 60 -0.75 -16.88 -9.49
C LYS A 60 -1.71 -16.26 -10.49
N LYS A 61 -2.21 -15.06 -10.18
CA LYS A 61 -3.07 -14.28 -11.07
C LYS A 61 -2.44 -12.92 -11.32
N LYS A 62 -2.19 -12.62 -12.59
CA LYS A 62 -1.75 -11.28 -12.97
C LYS A 62 -2.95 -10.32 -12.89
N ILE A 63 -2.73 -9.16 -12.30
CA ILE A 63 -3.69 -8.04 -12.35
C ILE A 63 -3.72 -7.52 -13.79
N ILE A 64 -4.91 -7.48 -14.38
CA ILE A 64 -5.12 -7.08 -15.79
C ILE A 64 -5.08 -5.56 -15.90
N ASP A 65 -5.76 -4.88 -14.98
CA ASP A 65 -5.89 -3.44 -14.95
C ASP A 65 -6.06 -2.97 -13.50
N TYR A 66 -5.56 -1.78 -13.17
CA TYR A 66 -5.68 -1.23 -11.84
C TYR A 66 -5.66 0.29 -11.83
N LYS A 67 -6.18 0.85 -10.73
CA LYS A 67 -6.11 2.27 -10.41
C LYS A 67 -5.75 2.44 -8.94
N ILE A 68 -4.72 3.23 -8.67
CA ILE A 68 -4.31 3.59 -7.31
C ILE A 68 -4.43 5.10 -7.13
N ASP A 69 -5.16 5.53 -6.11
CA ASP A 69 -5.29 6.95 -5.74
C ASP A 69 -4.55 7.19 -4.42
N PHE A 70 -3.30 7.67 -4.53
CA PHE A 70 -2.44 7.99 -3.39
C PHE A 70 -2.81 9.28 -2.67
N GLN A 71 -3.73 10.07 -3.18
CA GLN A 71 -4.20 11.29 -2.54
C GLN A 71 -5.24 11.01 -1.45
N ARG A 72 -5.79 9.80 -1.44
CA ARG A 72 -6.75 9.36 -0.43
C ARG A 72 -6.07 8.68 0.76
N SER A 73 -6.69 8.81 1.91
CA SER A 73 -6.27 8.14 3.15
C SER A 73 -7.51 7.50 3.81
N PRO A 74 -7.65 6.18 3.76
CA PRO A 74 -6.77 5.18 3.14
C PRO A 74 -6.65 5.33 1.61
N ILE A 75 -5.56 4.81 1.04
CA ILE A 75 -5.34 4.76 -0.40
C ILE A 75 -6.38 3.87 -1.05
N TRP A 76 -6.96 4.31 -2.17
CA TRP A 76 -7.84 3.46 -2.98
C TRP A 76 -7.01 2.68 -3.98
N PHE A 77 -7.15 1.38 -3.97
CA PHE A 77 -6.49 0.48 -4.91
C PHE A 77 -7.52 -0.46 -5.52
N ASP A 78 -8.04 -0.10 -6.67
CA ASP A 78 -9.01 -0.90 -7.42
C ASP A 78 -8.28 -1.66 -8.53
N PHE A 79 -8.65 -2.91 -8.73
CA PHE A 79 -8.01 -3.73 -9.74
C PHE A 79 -8.96 -4.79 -10.31
N SER A 80 -8.61 -5.28 -11.50
CA SER A 80 -9.29 -6.40 -12.13
C SER A 80 -8.33 -7.58 -12.27
N THR A 81 -8.86 -8.76 -12.08
CA THR A 81 -8.16 -10.04 -12.28
C THR A 81 -9.08 -11.04 -12.94
N THR A 82 -8.53 -12.14 -13.45
CA THR A 82 -9.34 -13.25 -13.96
C THR A 82 -9.84 -14.10 -12.80
N GLY A 83 -11.16 -14.29 -12.76
CA GLY A 83 -11.79 -15.27 -11.88
C GLY A 83 -11.78 -16.67 -12.49
N ASP A 84 -12.50 -17.58 -11.85
CA ASP A 84 -12.81 -18.89 -12.41
C ASP A 84 -13.57 -18.71 -13.73
N SER A 85 -13.44 -19.63 -14.67
CA SER A 85 -14.10 -19.57 -15.99
C SER A 85 -13.67 -18.39 -16.88
N SER A 86 -12.48 -17.83 -16.72
CA SER A 86 -11.96 -16.70 -17.51
C SER A 86 -12.80 -15.42 -17.42
N SER A 87 -13.69 -15.30 -16.45
CA SER A 87 -14.43 -14.08 -16.17
C SER A 87 -13.51 -13.01 -15.55
N VAL A 88 -13.79 -11.74 -15.83
CA VAL A 88 -13.09 -10.60 -15.19
C VAL A 88 -13.78 -10.28 -13.87
N VAL A 89 -13.00 -10.25 -12.81
CA VAL A 89 -13.46 -9.86 -11.47
C VAL A 89 -12.87 -8.49 -11.13
N LEU A 90 -13.74 -7.55 -10.79
CA LEU A 90 -13.35 -6.24 -10.29
C LEU A 90 -13.31 -6.26 -8.77
N VAL A 91 -12.19 -5.86 -8.20
CA VAL A 91 -12.01 -5.74 -6.75
C VAL A 91 -11.75 -4.29 -6.40
N LYS A 92 -12.54 -3.74 -5.50
CA LYS A 92 -12.28 -2.45 -4.86
C LYS A 92 -11.52 -2.67 -3.56
N SER A 93 -10.59 -1.82 -3.22
CA SER A 93 -9.85 -2.00 -1.98
C SER A 93 -9.38 -0.71 -1.33
N LEU A 94 -9.09 -0.81 -0.03
CA LEU A 94 -8.44 0.20 0.79
C LEU A 94 -7.07 -0.31 1.21
N LEU A 95 -6.05 0.54 1.06
CA LEU A 95 -4.67 0.20 1.39
C LEU A 95 -4.06 1.29 2.26
N GLU A 96 -3.33 0.90 3.29
CA GLU A 96 -2.54 1.78 4.14
C GLU A 96 -1.12 1.27 4.26
N ILE A 97 -0.15 2.11 3.94
CA ILE A 97 1.27 1.82 4.17
C ILE A 97 1.58 2.20 5.61
N MET A 98 1.63 1.20 6.49
CA MET A 98 1.84 1.39 7.92
C MET A 98 3.28 1.80 8.23
N ASN A 99 4.24 1.19 7.54
CA ASN A 99 5.66 1.50 7.58
C ASN A 99 6.36 0.83 6.37
N ASP A 100 7.68 0.89 6.30
CA ASP A 100 8.45 0.36 5.16
C ASP A 100 8.30 -1.17 4.96
N ASN A 101 7.81 -1.89 5.98
CA ASN A 101 7.73 -3.35 5.98
C ASN A 101 6.31 -3.91 6.15
N MET A 102 5.33 -3.06 6.36
CA MET A 102 3.95 -3.49 6.65
C MET A 102 2.93 -2.65 5.90
N ILE A 103 1.98 -3.33 5.28
CA ILE A 103 0.78 -2.71 4.73
C ILE A 103 -0.47 -3.36 5.33
N LYS A 104 -1.51 -2.57 5.43
CA LYS A 104 -2.87 -3.00 5.78
C LYS A 104 -3.73 -2.87 4.53
N TRP A 105 -4.42 -3.93 4.17
CA TRP A 105 -5.16 -4.00 2.93
C TRP A 105 -6.53 -4.64 3.13
N GLN A 106 -7.59 -3.97 2.72
CA GLN A 106 -8.95 -4.48 2.82
C GLN A 106 -9.57 -4.60 1.44
N LEU A 107 -10.04 -5.79 1.10
CA LEU A 107 -10.65 -6.13 -0.19
C LEU A 107 -12.17 -6.16 -0.07
N PHE A 108 -12.85 -5.58 -1.06
CA PHE A 108 -14.29 -5.58 -1.22
C PHE A 108 -14.63 -6.24 -2.56
N VAL A 109 -14.96 -7.51 -2.50
CA VAL A 109 -15.34 -8.30 -3.68
C VAL A 109 -16.87 -8.34 -3.77
N ASP A 110 -17.42 -7.93 -4.90
CA ASP A 110 -18.87 -7.87 -5.14
C ASP A 110 -19.65 -7.01 -4.13
N GLU A 111 -18.98 -6.10 -3.46
CA GLU A 111 -19.60 -5.13 -2.55
C GLU A 111 -18.96 -3.75 -2.68
N ASP A 112 -19.67 -2.72 -2.21
CA ASP A 112 -19.16 -1.36 -2.25
C ASP A 112 -18.10 -1.13 -1.19
N ARG A 113 -17.02 -0.43 -1.60
CA ARG A 113 -15.96 0.01 -0.70
C ARG A 113 -16.52 1.03 0.30
N THR A 114 -16.09 0.90 1.54
CA THR A 114 -16.27 1.92 2.58
C THR A 114 -15.19 3.01 2.46
N ASP A 115 -15.42 4.19 3.02
CA ASP A 115 -14.41 5.28 3.01
C ASP A 115 -13.26 5.02 3.98
N HIS A 116 -13.50 4.20 5.00
CA HIS A 116 -12.54 3.81 6.02
C HIS A 116 -12.53 2.29 6.17
N PHE A 117 -11.48 1.76 6.81
CA PHE A 117 -11.44 0.34 7.14
C PHE A 117 -12.65 -0.06 7.98
N SER A 118 -13.29 -1.13 7.57
CA SER A 118 -14.52 -1.63 8.18
C SER A 118 -14.25 -2.91 8.97
N SER A 119 -14.92 -3.05 10.11
CA SER A 119 -14.92 -4.30 10.88
C SER A 119 -16.02 -5.27 10.46
N THR A 120 -16.96 -4.83 9.60
CA THR A 120 -18.14 -5.59 9.23
C THR A 120 -18.25 -5.90 7.74
N LYS A 121 -17.45 -5.24 6.90
CA LYS A 121 -17.45 -5.39 5.44
C LYS A 121 -16.05 -5.65 4.93
N GLY A 122 -15.98 -6.37 3.80
CA GLY A 122 -14.72 -6.70 3.16
C GLY A 122 -13.86 -7.66 3.96
N GLU A 123 -12.73 -8.03 3.40
CA GLU A 123 -11.74 -8.90 4.04
C GLU A 123 -10.47 -8.10 4.33
N LEU A 124 -10.05 -8.09 5.58
CA LEU A 124 -8.91 -7.31 6.05
C LEU A 124 -7.67 -8.18 6.19
N TYR A 125 -6.58 -7.73 5.58
CA TYR A 125 -5.28 -8.39 5.61
C TYR A 125 -4.18 -7.46 6.10
N TYR A 126 -3.22 -8.03 6.81
CA TYR A 126 -1.93 -7.41 7.09
C TYR A 126 -0.86 -8.14 6.32
N LEU A 127 -0.06 -7.42 5.55
CA LEU A 127 1.00 -8.00 4.75
C LEU A 127 2.35 -7.44 5.20
N ARG A 128 3.34 -8.33 5.26
CA ARG A 128 4.72 -7.99 5.56
C ARG A 128 5.55 -8.07 4.28
N LYS A 129 6.45 -7.11 4.13
CA LYS A 129 7.39 -7.14 3.01
C LYS A 129 8.33 -8.33 3.16
N ALA A 130 8.37 -9.17 2.13
CA ALA A 130 9.28 -10.29 2.08
C ALA A 130 10.72 -9.78 1.99
N LYS A 131 11.61 -10.42 2.72
CA LYS A 131 13.05 -10.15 2.56
C LYS A 131 13.47 -10.62 1.16
N PRO A 132 14.33 -9.87 0.45
CA PRO A 132 14.91 -10.36 -0.79
C PRO A 132 15.60 -11.69 -0.49
N ALA A 133 15.42 -12.66 -1.37
CA ALA A 133 16.12 -13.92 -1.27
C ALA A 133 17.62 -13.61 -1.19
N ASN A 134 18.25 -14.00 -0.08
CA ASN A 134 19.70 -13.86 0.05
C ASN A 134 20.32 -14.63 -1.10
N SER A 135 20.89 -13.92 -2.05
CA SER A 135 21.78 -14.51 -3.04
C SER A 135 23.13 -14.81 -2.37
N ASN A 136 23.10 -15.68 -1.38
CA ASN A 136 24.29 -16.38 -0.96
C ASN A 136 24.57 -17.43 -2.05
N ALA A 137 25.02 -16.94 -3.20
CA ALA A 137 25.75 -17.76 -4.11
C ALA A 137 27.00 -18.22 -3.36
N ILE A 138 26.94 -19.44 -2.86
CA ILE A 138 28.11 -20.14 -2.38
C ILE A 138 29.00 -20.29 -3.60
N VAL A 139 30.03 -19.46 -3.68
CA VAL A 139 31.13 -19.70 -4.61
C VAL A 139 31.88 -20.88 -4.03
N ILE A 140 31.60 -22.05 -4.55
CA ILE A 140 32.43 -23.24 -4.28
C ILE A 140 33.64 -23.10 -5.18
N ASN A 141 34.80 -22.82 -4.56
CA ASN A 141 36.10 -22.92 -5.20
C ASN A 141 36.44 -24.39 -5.40
#